data_4bd7f078cafe8499d0ef5df4d35aca84
#
_entry.id   4bd7f078cafe8499d0ef5df4d35aca84
#
_cell.length_a   1.000
_cell.length_b   1.000
_cell.length_c   1.000
_cell.angle_alpha   90.00
_cell.angle_beta   90.00
_cell.angle_gamma   90.00
#
_symmetry.space_group_name_H-M   'P 1'
#
loop_
_entity.id
_entity.type
_entity.pdbx_description
1 polymer ?
#
loop_
_entity_poly.entity_id
_entity_poly.type
_entity_poly.pdbx_seq_one_letter_code
_entity_poly.pdbx_strand_id
1 'polypeptide(L)'
;MLEHGGNLQQTAQQYGRPLADWLDVSTGINPQHYPIPALTPALFQRLPPVTDTLHAAARAYYGCQHVLACAGSQAALQVLPTLRAPCSVAMPRTMYQEHAHAWQRAGHHVQFFDQMLDDHLLKNTDVLLLCNPNNPTGQLYPTNTLLGWHAQLAARGGWLVVDEAFMDTTPAHSLASHSGQAGLWVLRSLGKFFGLAGLRVGFLLGEPQALTQVESLLGPWTITGPSQLIASQALADHDWQQQMRAQLPLQSGQLAQLLSQHGLTPTGGTDLFQYVLHPASHALQQALAKEGVWTRYFASPQALRFGLPPASDWPRLAQALRQATQHLSH
;
A
#
# COMPACT_ATOMS: atom_id res chain seq x y z
N MET A 1 14.71 -2.11 13.40
CA MET A 1 13.40 -2.55 12.85
C MET A 1 12.81 -1.34 12.14
N LEU A 2 12.23 -1.52 10.94
CA LEU A 2 11.59 -0.42 10.24
C LEU A 2 10.33 0.04 10.98
N GLU A 3 10.11 1.34 11.05
CA GLU A 3 8.88 1.88 11.61
C GLU A 3 7.74 1.82 10.59
N HIS A 4 6.55 1.44 11.05
CA HIS A 4 5.34 1.38 10.24
C HIS A 4 4.20 2.16 10.89
N GLY A 5 3.19 2.56 10.11
CA GLY A 5 1.91 3.00 10.66
C GLY A 5 1.16 1.83 11.31
N GLY A 6 0.16 2.13 12.15
CA GLY A 6 -0.66 1.10 12.78
C GLY A 6 -0.05 0.47 14.05
N ASN A 7 1.08 0.97 14.56
CA ASN A 7 1.69 0.50 15.81
C ASN A 7 1.08 1.17 17.06
N LEU A 8 -0.26 1.17 17.11
CA LEU A 8 -1.02 1.93 18.09
C LEU A 8 -0.86 1.40 19.53
N GLN A 9 -0.63 0.08 19.69
CA GLN A 9 -0.43 -0.50 21.03
C GLN A 9 0.83 0.06 21.72
N GLN A 10 1.94 0.12 21.00
CA GLN A 10 3.19 0.68 21.51
C GLN A 10 3.03 2.17 21.81
N THR A 11 2.35 2.90 20.93
CA THR A 11 2.05 4.32 21.13
C THR A 11 1.17 4.55 22.34
N ALA A 12 0.12 3.75 22.53
CA ALA A 12 -0.77 3.81 23.69
C ALA A 12 0.00 3.62 25.01
N GLN A 13 0.92 2.65 25.04
CA GLN A 13 1.80 2.44 26.20
C GLN A 13 2.75 3.62 26.44
N GLN A 14 3.38 4.14 25.38
CA GLN A 14 4.32 5.25 25.47
C GLN A 14 3.66 6.53 26.03
N TYR A 15 2.42 6.81 25.65
CA TYR A 15 1.69 8.02 26.10
C TYR A 15 0.78 7.77 27.31
N GLY A 16 0.72 6.56 27.84
CA GLY A 16 -0.13 6.21 28.99
C GLY A 16 -1.63 6.42 28.74
N ARG A 17 -2.07 6.31 27.47
CA ARG A 17 -3.47 6.52 27.06
C ARG A 17 -4.10 5.17 26.65
N PRO A 18 -5.32 4.84 27.11
CA PRO A 18 -6.01 3.63 26.69
C PRO A 18 -6.13 3.50 25.17
N LEU A 19 -6.02 2.29 24.63
CA LEU A 19 -6.04 2.04 23.18
C LEU A 19 -7.34 2.55 22.52
N ALA A 20 -8.47 2.44 23.22
CA ALA A 20 -9.77 2.90 22.74
C ALA A 20 -9.87 4.44 22.58
N ASP A 21 -8.98 5.17 23.25
CA ASP A 21 -8.98 6.63 23.23
C ASP A 21 -8.09 7.22 22.12
N TRP A 22 -7.68 6.39 21.16
CA TRP A 22 -6.87 6.83 20.04
C TRP A 22 -7.67 6.90 18.74
N LEU A 23 -7.44 7.95 17.97
CA LEU A 23 -7.77 8.02 16.55
C LEU A 23 -6.51 7.70 15.76
N ASP A 24 -6.47 6.54 15.11
CA ASP A 24 -5.35 6.12 14.26
C ASP A 24 -5.58 6.55 12.80
N VAL A 25 -4.90 7.60 12.39
CA VAL A 25 -4.80 8.05 10.99
C VAL A 25 -3.38 7.85 10.43
N SER A 26 -2.56 6.99 11.06
CA SER A 26 -1.20 6.69 10.60
C SER A 26 -1.16 5.76 9.39
N THR A 27 -2.26 5.09 9.09
CA THR A 27 -2.38 4.15 7.97
C THR A 27 -3.14 4.78 6.81
N GLY A 28 -2.92 4.28 5.58
CA GLY A 28 -3.75 4.62 4.41
C GLY A 28 -4.79 3.52 4.15
N ILE A 29 -5.51 3.12 5.19
CA ILE A 29 -6.55 2.09 5.12
C ILE A 29 -7.91 2.78 5.05
N ASN A 30 -8.78 2.32 4.15
CA ASN A 30 -10.16 2.81 4.09
C ASN A 30 -10.86 2.56 5.43
N PRO A 31 -11.33 3.60 6.13
CA PRO A 31 -12.06 3.45 7.38
C PRO A 31 -13.45 2.83 7.21
N GLN A 32 -13.99 2.85 6.00
CA GLN A 32 -15.23 2.18 5.61
C GLN A 32 -14.89 0.82 4.99
N HIS A 33 -14.55 -0.15 5.82
CA HIS A 33 -14.16 -1.48 5.36
C HIS A 33 -15.31 -2.21 4.65
N TYR A 34 -14.96 -3.15 3.76
CA TYR A 34 -15.93 -4.06 3.15
C TYR A 34 -16.68 -4.86 4.23
N PRO A 35 -18.00 -5.02 4.12
CA PRO A 35 -18.80 -5.77 5.11
C PRO A 35 -18.32 -7.21 5.25
N ILE A 36 -18.15 -7.67 6.49
CA ILE A 36 -17.75 -9.05 6.75
C ILE A 36 -18.98 -9.94 6.76
N PRO A 37 -19.07 -10.97 5.89
CA PRO A 37 -20.19 -11.88 5.88
C PRO A 37 -20.19 -12.81 7.12
N ALA A 38 -21.31 -13.46 7.38
CA ALA A 38 -21.38 -14.50 8.39
C ALA A 38 -20.45 -15.67 8.03
N LEU A 39 -19.61 -16.08 8.98
CA LEU A 39 -18.65 -17.16 8.79
C LEU A 39 -19.15 -18.45 9.44
N THR A 40 -19.08 -19.56 8.73
CA THR A 40 -19.44 -20.88 9.27
C THR A 40 -18.22 -21.57 9.87
N PRO A 41 -18.39 -22.42 10.92
CA PRO A 41 -17.30 -23.19 11.49
C PRO A 41 -16.54 -24.07 10.48
N ALA A 42 -17.19 -24.53 9.44
CA ALA A 42 -16.60 -25.36 8.39
C ALA A 42 -15.41 -24.69 7.68
N LEU A 43 -15.40 -23.36 7.59
CA LEU A 43 -14.29 -22.58 6.99
C LEU A 43 -12.98 -22.68 7.79
N PHE A 44 -13.04 -23.11 9.04
CA PHE A 44 -11.88 -23.19 9.94
C PHE A 44 -11.37 -24.62 10.15
N GLN A 45 -12.13 -25.64 9.72
CA GLN A 45 -11.86 -27.04 10.09
C GLN A 45 -10.87 -27.74 9.15
N ARG A 46 -10.72 -27.26 7.92
CA ARG A 46 -9.88 -27.91 6.91
C ARG A 46 -8.72 -27.02 6.50
N LEU A 47 -7.59 -27.64 6.15
CA LEU A 47 -6.49 -26.95 5.49
C LEU A 47 -7.00 -26.36 4.17
N PRO A 48 -6.83 -25.04 3.94
CA PRO A 48 -7.50 -24.34 2.85
C PRO A 48 -6.63 -24.33 1.58
N PRO A 49 -6.87 -25.20 0.58
CA PRO A 49 -6.27 -24.96 -0.73
C PRO A 49 -6.78 -23.61 -1.27
N VAL A 50 -5.95 -22.89 -2.02
CA VAL A 50 -6.43 -21.67 -2.68
C VAL A 50 -7.49 -22.07 -3.71
N THR A 51 -8.65 -21.42 -3.65
CA THR A 51 -9.80 -21.81 -4.46
C THR A 51 -9.77 -21.16 -5.83
N ASP A 52 -10.30 -21.87 -6.84
CA ASP A 52 -10.52 -21.30 -8.18
C ASP A 52 -11.44 -20.08 -8.12
N THR A 53 -12.38 -20.05 -7.17
CA THR A 53 -13.28 -18.90 -6.93
C THR A 53 -12.51 -17.64 -6.59
N LEU A 54 -11.50 -17.72 -5.68
CA LEU A 54 -10.69 -16.57 -5.32
C LEU A 54 -9.85 -16.10 -6.52
N HIS A 55 -9.20 -17.02 -7.23
CA HIS A 55 -8.42 -16.67 -8.42
C HIS A 55 -9.29 -16.10 -9.54
N ALA A 56 -10.49 -16.66 -9.78
CA ALA A 56 -11.43 -16.15 -10.78
C ALA A 56 -11.90 -14.72 -10.44
N ALA A 57 -12.29 -14.47 -9.19
CA ALA A 57 -12.68 -13.15 -8.72
C ALA A 57 -11.52 -12.13 -8.88
N ALA A 58 -10.30 -12.52 -8.52
CA ALA A 58 -9.13 -11.66 -8.67
C ALA A 58 -8.81 -11.36 -10.14
N ARG A 59 -8.85 -12.36 -11.02
CA ARG A 59 -8.66 -12.16 -12.46
C ARG A 59 -9.68 -11.22 -13.06
N ALA A 60 -10.95 -11.40 -12.70
CA ALA A 60 -12.04 -10.54 -13.17
C ALA A 60 -11.88 -9.09 -12.68
N TYR A 61 -11.56 -8.92 -11.39
CA TYR A 61 -11.42 -7.62 -10.77
C TYR A 61 -10.22 -6.83 -11.29
N TYR A 62 -9.05 -7.47 -11.42
CA TYR A 62 -7.82 -6.82 -11.88
C TYR A 62 -7.69 -6.80 -13.42
N GLY A 63 -8.55 -7.48 -14.15
CA GLY A 63 -8.46 -7.59 -15.61
C GLY A 63 -7.20 -8.31 -16.09
N CYS A 64 -6.68 -9.27 -15.31
CA CYS A 64 -5.45 -10.00 -15.59
C CYS A 64 -5.74 -11.47 -15.94
N GLN A 65 -4.81 -12.13 -16.65
CA GLN A 65 -4.94 -13.55 -17.00
C GLN A 65 -4.37 -14.46 -15.90
N HIS A 66 -3.28 -14.04 -15.27
CA HIS A 66 -2.53 -14.84 -14.30
C HIS A 66 -2.38 -14.08 -12.99
N VAL A 67 -2.69 -14.74 -11.89
CA VAL A 67 -2.64 -14.16 -10.55
C VAL A 67 -2.31 -15.25 -9.53
N LEU A 68 -1.47 -14.92 -8.56
CA LEU A 68 -1.17 -15.73 -7.40
C LEU A 68 -1.67 -15.03 -6.15
N ALA A 69 -2.54 -15.69 -5.40
CA ALA A 69 -2.99 -15.20 -4.10
C ALA A 69 -1.93 -15.48 -3.03
N CYS A 70 -1.67 -14.51 -2.15
CA CYS A 70 -0.63 -14.59 -1.12
C CYS A 70 -1.08 -13.97 0.21
N ALA A 71 -0.41 -14.34 1.31
CA ALA A 71 -0.69 -13.85 2.66
C ALA A 71 -0.35 -12.36 2.83
N GLY A 72 -1.13 -11.52 2.14
CA GLY A 72 -0.84 -10.10 1.89
C GLY A 72 0.25 -9.93 0.84
N SER A 73 0.29 -8.77 0.17
CA SER A 73 1.36 -8.43 -0.78
C SER A 73 2.76 -8.49 -0.15
N GLN A 74 2.84 -8.39 1.18
CA GLN A 74 4.09 -8.50 1.94
C GLN A 74 4.78 -9.87 1.74
N ALA A 75 4.03 -10.97 1.63
CA ALA A 75 4.61 -12.28 1.39
C ALA A 75 5.30 -12.35 0.01
N ALA A 76 4.65 -11.84 -1.03
CA ALA A 76 5.23 -11.74 -2.36
C ALA A 76 6.44 -10.79 -2.39
N LEU A 77 6.35 -9.64 -1.72
CA LEU A 77 7.43 -8.66 -1.59
C LEU A 77 8.70 -9.30 -1.00
N GLN A 78 8.56 -10.18 -0.01
CA GLN A 78 9.70 -10.85 0.64
C GLN A 78 10.33 -11.95 -0.23
N VAL A 79 9.55 -12.59 -1.10
CA VAL A 79 9.99 -13.72 -1.92
C VAL A 79 10.57 -13.26 -3.27
N LEU A 80 10.00 -12.25 -3.91
CA LEU A 80 10.42 -11.78 -5.24
C LEU A 80 11.93 -11.58 -5.38
N PRO A 81 12.65 -10.96 -4.42
CA PRO A 81 14.10 -10.77 -4.54
C PRO A 81 14.88 -12.09 -4.66
N THR A 82 14.38 -13.18 -4.11
CA THR A 82 15.08 -14.48 -4.11
C THR A 82 15.02 -15.23 -5.44
N LEU A 83 14.19 -14.76 -6.37
CA LEU A 83 14.07 -15.35 -7.71
C LEU A 83 15.21 -14.94 -8.67
N ARG A 84 16.04 -13.97 -8.27
CA ARG A 84 17.19 -13.52 -9.08
C ARG A 84 18.49 -13.64 -8.32
N ALA A 85 19.57 -13.91 -9.04
CA ALA A 85 20.91 -13.68 -8.51
C ALA A 85 21.12 -12.20 -8.18
N PRO A 86 22.03 -11.86 -7.25
CA PRO A 86 22.33 -10.47 -6.90
C PRO A 86 22.53 -9.59 -8.14
N CYS A 87 21.81 -8.46 -8.19
CA CYS A 87 21.77 -7.57 -9.35
C CYS A 87 21.54 -6.11 -8.91
N SER A 88 21.54 -5.16 -9.84
CA SER A 88 21.24 -3.75 -9.58
C SER A 88 19.74 -3.50 -9.53
N VAL A 89 19.29 -2.80 -8.50
CA VAL A 89 17.86 -2.47 -8.27
C VAL A 89 17.73 -0.96 -8.05
N ALA A 90 16.99 -0.27 -8.92
CA ALA A 90 16.68 1.14 -8.72
C ALA A 90 15.27 1.31 -8.13
N MET A 91 15.14 2.24 -7.18
CA MET A 91 13.86 2.58 -6.58
C MET A 91 13.85 4.00 -6.01
N PRO A 92 12.68 4.67 -5.89
CA PRO A 92 12.59 5.96 -5.21
C PRO A 92 13.08 5.87 -3.76
N ARG A 93 13.84 6.86 -3.30
CA ARG A 93 14.29 6.94 -1.91
C ARG A 93 13.11 7.03 -0.94
N THR A 94 12.12 7.83 -1.28
CA THR A 94 10.93 8.04 -0.46
C THR A 94 9.82 7.13 -0.97
N MET A 95 9.82 5.88 -0.50
CA MET A 95 8.78 4.89 -0.77
C MET A 95 8.61 3.91 0.39
N TYR A 96 7.80 2.88 0.24
CA TYR A 96 7.61 1.83 1.23
C TYR A 96 8.91 1.04 1.45
N GLN A 97 9.54 1.26 2.60
CA GLN A 97 10.93 0.83 2.89
C GLN A 97 11.12 -0.69 2.99
N GLU A 98 10.05 -1.46 3.17
CA GLU A 98 10.13 -2.92 3.16
C GLU A 98 10.66 -3.48 1.84
N HIS A 99 10.42 -2.80 0.73
CA HIS A 99 11.00 -3.17 -0.55
C HIS A 99 12.52 -3.08 -0.52
N ALA A 100 13.05 -1.93 -0.13
CA ALA A 100 14.50 -1.75 -0.03
C ALA A 100 15.13 -2.80 0.89
N HIS A 101 14.51 -3.01 2.07
CA HIS A 101 14.98 -3.98 3.05
C HIS A 101 14.99 -5.42 2.51
N ALA A 102 13.93 -5.85 1.81
CA ALA A 102 13.83 -7.19 1.26
C ALA A 102 14.90 -7.44 0.18
N TRP A 103 15.08 -6.48 -0.75
CA TRP A 103 16.06 -6.60 -1.82
C TRP A 103 17.51 -6.56 -1.29
N GLN A 104 17.82 -5.66 -0.37
CA GLN A 104 19.15 -5.60 0.29
C GLN A 104 19.45 -6.89 1.06
N ARG A 105 18.48 -7.43 1.81
CA ARG A 105 18.63 -8.69 2.54
C ARG A 105 18.89 -9.88 1.63
N ALA A 106 18.35 -9.86 0.41
CA ALA A 106 18.62 -10.88 -0.60
C ALA A 106 19.97 -10.66 -1.34
N GLY A 107 20.75 -9.65 -0.96
CA GLY A 107 22.08 -9.40 -1.50
C GLY A 107 22.11 -8.54 -2.76
N HIS A 108 21.02 -7.91 -3.14
CA HIS A 108 20.98 -7.01 -4.30
C HIS A 108 21.59 -5.63 -3.98
N HIS A 109 22.14 -4.99 -5.01
CA HIS A 109 22.64 -3.61 -4.92
C HIS A 109 21.51 -2.62 -5.17
N VAL A 110 20.99 -2.00 -4.10
CA VAL A 110 19.88 -1.04 -4.18
C VAL A 110 20.41 0.37 -4.38
N GLN A 111 19.98 1.01 -5.47
CA GLN A 111 20.26 2.40 -5.82
C GLN A 111 18.99 3.24 -5.68
N PHE A 112 19.10 4.37 -4.99
CA PHE A 112 17.97 5.25 -4.76
C PHE A 112 18.02 6.47 -5.69
N PHE A 113 16.85 6.87 -6.21
CA PHE A 113 16.68 8.14 -6.88
C PHE A 113 15.63 9.00 -6.16
N ASP A 114 15.75 10.33 -6.25
CA ASP A 114 14.95 11.23 -5.42
C ASP A 114 13.73 11.81 -6.15
N GLN A 115 13.86 12.23 -7.41
CA GLN A 115 12.77 12.90 -8.14
C GLN A 115 12.31 12.12 -9.35
N MET A 116 13.17 12.00 -10.34
CA MET A 116 12.88 11.29 -11.59
C MET A 116 13.95 10.25 -11.87
N LEU A 117 13.53 9.13 -12.41
CA LEU A 117 14.43 8.15 -12.98
C LEU A 117 15.06 8.74 -14.24
N ASP A 118 16.38 8.87 -14.26
CA ASP A 118 17.11 9.28 -15.46
C ASP A 118 17.47 8.09 -16.35
N ASP A 119 17.73 8.37 -17.62
CA ASP A 119 18.04 7.34 -18.63
C ASP A 119 19.34 6.58 -18.30
N HIS A 120 20.31 7.22 -17.66
CA HIS A 120 21.57 6.57 -17.28
C HIS A 120 21.34 5.55 -16.19
N LEU A 121 20.58 5.89 -15.15
CA LEU A 121 20.23 4.95 -14.08
C LEU A 121 19.37 3.81 -14.63
N LEU A 122 18.37 4.08 -15.47
CA LEU A 122 17.54 3.04 -16.08
C LEU A 122 18.35 2.05 -16.93
N LYS A 123 19.30 2.53 -17.73
CA LYS A 123 20.17 1.68 -18.56
C LYS A 123 21.09 0.74 -17.76
N ASN A 124 21.46 1.17 -16.53
CA ASN A 124 22.35 0.41 -15.65
C ASN A 124 21.63 -0.36 -14.54
N THR A 125 20.29 -0.46 -14.63
CA THR A 125 19.44 -1.11 -13.63
C THR A 125 18.88 -2.42 -14.20
N ASP A 126 18.98 -3.51 -13.46
CA ASP A 126 18.36 -4.80 -13.81
C ASP A 126 16.91 -4.88 -13.34
N VAL A 127 16.59 -4.22 -12.24
CA VAL A 127 15.23 -4.19 -11.68
C VAL A 127 14.86 -2.75 -11.32
N LEU A 128 13.80 -2.25 -11.94
CA LEU A 128 13.15 -1.01 -11.49
C LEU A 128 11.96 -1.37 -10.60
N LEU A 129 11.94 -0.85 -9.36
CA LEU A 129 10.88 -1.10 -8.41
C LEU A 129 10.22 0.21 -7.97
N LEU A 130 8.90 0.27 -8.07
CA LEU A 130 8.08 1.44 -7.78
C LEU A 130 6.86 1.07 -6.94
N CYS A 131 6.39 1.97 -6.08
CA CYS A 131 5.00 1.98 -5.65
C CYS A 131 4.21 2.92 -6.57
N ASN A 132 3.07 2.49 -7.07
CA ASN A 132 2.24 3.31 -7.98
C ASN A 132 0.74 3.12 -7.69
N PRO A 133 0.05 4.10 -7.07
CA PRO A 133 0.58 5.36 -6.50
C PRO A 133 1.60 5.14 -5.38
N ASN A 134 2.57 6.06 -5.29
CA ASN A 134 3.65 5.91 -4.31
C ASN A 134 3.16 6.15 -2.86
N ASN A 135 3.59 5.32 -1.98
CA ASN A 135 3.47 5.50 -0.54
C ASN A 135 4.84 5.92 0.03
N PRO A 136 5.01 7.16 0.56
CA PRO A 136 3.93 8.01 1.08
C PRO A 136 3.52 9.20 0.19
N THR A 137 4.21 9.48 -0.92
CA THR A 137 4.08 10.77 -1.63
C THR A 137 2.83 10.90 -2.48
N GLY A 138 2.18 9.78 -2.83
CA GLY A 138 1.06 9.78 -3.78
C GLY A 138 1.46 9.93 -5.25
N GLN A 139 2.78 10.01 -5.56
CA GLN A 139 3.26 10.10 -6.93
C GLN A 139 2.68 8.97 -7.78
N LEU A 140 2.05 9.34 -8.88
CA LEU A 140 1.47 8.44 -9.87
C LEU A 140 2.21 8.58 -11.20
N TYR A 141 2.80 7.49 -11.67
CA TYR A 141 3.41 7.42 -12.99
C TYR A 141 2.37 6.97 -14.02
N PRO A 142 2.30 7.61 -15.20
CA PRO A 142 1.40 7.18 -16.27
C PRO A 142 1.74 5.76 -16.77
N THR A 143 0.71 5.01 -17.13
CA THR A 143 0.83 3.62 -17.63
C THR A 143 1.79 3.50 -18.82
N ASN A 144 1.71 4.43 -19.78
CA ASN A 144 2.60 4.45 -20.94
C ASN A 144 4.07 4.66 -20.57
N THR A 145 4.37 5.48 -19.58
CA THR A 145 5.72 5.68 -19.05
C THR A 145 6.25 4.37 -18.45
N LEU A 146 5.45 3.72 -17.61
CA LEU A 146 5.82 2.44 -16.98
C LEU A 146 6.05 1.33 -18.02
N LEU A 147 5.20 1.25 -19.04
CA LEU A 147 5.37 0.29 -20.14
C LEU A 147 6.60 0.58 -20.98
N GLY A 148 6.93 1.86 -21.18
CA GLY A 148 8.17 2.26 -21.85
C GLY A 148 9.42 1.84 -21.07
N TRP A 149 9.43 1.98 -19.75
CA TRP A 149 10.51 1.49 -18.89
C TRP A 149 10.58 -0.03 -18.86
N HIS A 150 9.41 -0.70 -18.77
CA HIS A 150 9.34 -2.16 -18.83
C HIS A 150 9.96 -2.69 -20.15
N ALA A 151 9.59 -2.12 -21.29
CA ALA A 151 10.13 -2.57 -22.58
C ALA A 151 11.67 -2.45 -22.64
N GLN A 152 12.25 -1.37 -22.11
CA GLN A 152 13.70 -1.21 -22.05
C GLN A 152 14.37 -2.22 -21.11
N LEU A 153 13.74 -2.54 -19.98
CA LEU A 153 14.24 -3.55 -19.04
C LEU A 153 14.11 -4.96 -19.63
N ALA A 154 12.94 -5.30 -20.13
CA ALA A 154 12.64 -6.63 -20.70
C ALA A 154 13.56 -7.01 -21.88
N ALA A 155 13.95 -6.03 -22.72
CA ALA A 155 14.87 -6.24 -23.83
C ALA A 155 16.24 -6.82 -23.41
N ARG A 156 16.61 -6.71 -22.12
CA ARG A 156 17.85 -7.25 -21.55
C ARG A 156 17.63 -8.21 -20.38
N GLY A 157 16.40 -8.77 -20.26
CA GLY A 157 16.02 -9.70 -19.18
C GLY A 157 15.86 -9.05 -17.81
N GLY A 158 15.69 -7.72 -17.78
CA GLY A 158 15.41 -6.95 -16.57
C GLY A 158 13.95 -7.01 -16.15
N TRP A 159 13.63 -6.48 -14.97
CA TRP A 159 12.28 -6.49 -14.39
C TRP A 159 11.77 -5.08 -14.09
N LEU A 160 10.46 -4.89 -14.29
CA LEU A 160 9.69 -3.83 -13.68
C LEU A 160 8.80 -4.43 -12.59
N VAL A 161 8.98 -4.00 -11.35
CA VAL A 161 8.15 -4.41 -10.20
C VAL A 161 7.34 -3.20 -9.75
N VAL A 162 6.01 -3.31 -9.78
CA VAL A 162 5.11 -2.21 -9.39
C VAL A 162 4.21 -2.65 -8.25
N ASP A 163 4.38 -2.00 -7.10
CA ASP A 163 3.47 -2.18 -5.95
C ASP A 163 2.27 -1.25 -6.11
N GLU A 164 1.15 -1.83 -6.49
CA GLU A 164 -0.13 -1.17 -6.72
C GLU A 164 -1.08 -1.31 -5.51
N ALA A 165 -0.56 -1.35 -4.28
CA ALA A 165 -1.39 -1.51 -3.09
C ALA A 165 -2.44 -0.39 -2.90
N PHE A 166 -2.23 0.79 -3.50
CA PHE A 166 -3.14 1.94 -3.45
C PHE A 166 -3.88 2.21 -4.77
N MET A 167 -3.77 1.33 -5.77
CA MET A 167 -4.28 1.55 -7.12
C MET A 167 -5.81 1.35 -7.25
N ASP A 168 -6.47 0.70 -6.29
CA ASP A 168 -7.89 0.33 -6.42
C ASP A 168 -8.85 1.53 -6.51
N THR A 169 -8.43 2.71 -6.04
CA THR A 169 -9.21 3.96 -6.19
C THR A 169 -9.14 4.53 -7.61
N THR A 170 -8.05 4.25 -8.33
CA THR A 170 -7.79 4.76 -9.70
C THR A 170 -7.38 3.65 -10.66
N PRO A 171 -8.19 2.59 -10.84
CA PRO A 171 -7.82 1.36 -11.54
C PRO A 171 -7.46 1.55 -13.01
N ALA A 172 -7.87 2.64 -13.63
CA ALA A 172 -7.52 2.98 -15.01
C ALA A 172 -6.02 3.18 -15.25
N HIS A 173 -5.23 3.41 -14.19
CA HIS A 173 -3.77 3.56 -14.25
C HIS A 173 -3.00 2.28 -13.94
N SER A 174 -3.69 1.17 -13.69
CA SER A 174 -3.08 -0.12 -13.31
C SER A 174 -2.37 -0.80 -14.48
N LEU A 175 -1.27 -1.46 -14.18
CA LEU A 175 -0.56 -2.36 -15.10
C LEU A 175 -1.09 -3.80 -15.04
N ALA A 176 -2.10 -4.09 -14.27
CA ALA A 176 -2.59 -5.45 -14.04
C ALA A 176 -2.95 -6.19 -15.35
N SER A 177 -3.60 -5.51 -16.31
CA SER A 177 -3.95 -6.09 -17.62
C SER A 177 -2.73 -6.42 -18.51
N HIS A 178 -1.56 -5.88 -18.20
CA HIS A 178 -0.31 -6.11 -18.91
C HIS A 178 0.59 -7.15 -18.22
N SER A 179 0.23 -7.65 -17.04
CA SER A 179 1.08 -8.42 -16.12
C SER A 179 1.53 -9.80 -16.65
N GLY A 180 0.95 -10.30 -17.76
CA GLY A 180 1.41 -11.56 -18.39
C GLY A 180 2.71 -11.45 -19.18
N GLN A 181 3.30 -10.24 -19.28
CA GLN A 181 4.54 -10.01 -20.00
C GLN A 181 5.76 -10.39 -19.15
N ALA A 182 6.78 -10.98 -19.79
CA ALA A 182 8.01 -11.37 -19.10
C ALA A 182 8.68 -10.19 -18.40
N GLY A 183 9.05 -10.40 -17.13
CA GLY A 183 9.70 -9.37 -16.30
C GLY A 183 8.78 -8.28 -15.77
N LEU A 184 7.48 -8.33 -16.00
CA LEU A 184 6.51 -7.40 -15.37
C LEU A 184 5.84 -8.06 -14.16
N TRP A 185 6.00 -7.42 -13.00
CA TRP A 185 5.43 -7.86 -11.74
C TRP A 185 4.53 -6.78 -11.16
N VAL A 186 3.30 -7.14 -10.77
CA VAL A 186 2.35 -6.22 -10.13
C VAL A 186 1.86 -6.81 -8.81
N LEU A 187 2.04 -6.06 -7.71
CA LEU A 187 1.55 -6.44 -6.39
C LEU A 187 0.22 -5.73 -6.10
N ARG A 188 -0.74 -6.47 -5.53
CA ARG A 188 -2.07 -5.94 -5.15
C ARG A 188 -2.39 -6.30 -3.71
N SER A 189 -3.18 -5.47 -3.03
CA SER A 189 -3.48 -5.64 -1.60
C SER A 189 -4.95 -5.33 -1.28
N LEU A 190 -5.65 -6.24 -0.61
CA LEU A 190 -6.99 -5.95 -0.08
C LEU A 190 -6.97 -5.11 1.21
N GLY A 191 -5.80 -4.83 1.73
CA GLY A 191 -5.67 -4.11 3.00
C GLY A 191 -5.95 -2.61 2.93
N LYS A 192 -6.04 -2.01 1.74
CA LYS A 192 -6.12 -0.55 1.56
C LYS A 192 -7.52 -0.10 1.19
N PHE A 193 -7.88 -0.19 -0.09
CA PHE A 193 -9.19 0.21 -0.61
C PHE A 193 -10.34 -0.53 0.07
N PHE A 194 -10.22 -1.85 0.24
CA PHE A 194 -11.26 -2.65 0.88
C PHE A 194 -11.30 -2.53 2.41
N GLY A 195 -10.33 -1.85 3.03
CA GLY A 195 -10.27 -1.72 4.48
C GLY A 195 -9.97 -3.02 5.23
N LEU A 196 -9.51 -4.06 4.53
CA LEU A 196 -9.37 -5.43 5.05
C LEU A 196 -7.91 -5.79 5.40
N ALA A 197 -7.17 -4.87 6.00
CA ALA A 197 -5.76 -5.08 6.32
C ALA A 197 -5.50 -6.31 7.20
N GLY A 198 -6.39 -6.58 8.17
CA GLY A 198 -6.33 -7.73 9.06
C GLY A 198 -6.63 -9.08 8.37
N LEU A 199 -7.25 -9.06 7.20
CA LEU A 199 -7.57 -10.27 6.44
C LEU A 199 -6.33 -10.98 5.91
N ARG A 200 -5.23 -10.26 5.72
CA ARG A 200 -3.96 -10.76 5.19
C ARG A 200 -4.10 -11.42 3.82
N VAL A 201 -4.78 -10.76 2.87
CA VAL A 201 -4.88 -11.18 1.48
C VAL A 201 -4.26 -10.13 0.57
N GLY A 202 -3.41 -10.58 -0.33
CA GLY A 202 -2.84 -9.83 -1.44
C GLY A 202 -2.67 -10.73 -2.65
N PHE A 203 -2.21 -10.13 -3.74
CA PHE A 203 -2.00 -10.84 -4.98
C PHE A 203 -0.72 -10.39 -5.64
N LEU A 204 -0.07 -11.34 -6.31
CA LEU A 204 1.02 -11.12 -7.23
C LEU A 204 0.56 -11.48 -8.64
N LEU A 205 0.74 -10.56 -9.57
CA LEU A 205 0.44 -10.74 -10.99
C LEU A 205 1.77 -10.76 -11.74
N GLY A 206 1.89 -11.68 -12.70
CA GLY A 206 3.12 -11.85 -13.48
C GLY A 206 2.99 -12.95 -14.51
N GLU A 207 4.10 -13.32 -15.10
CA GLU A 207 4.18 -14.44 -16.04
C GLU A 207 3.86 -15.78 -15.33
N PRO A 208 3.07 -16.69 -15.94
CA PRO A 208 2.58 -17.90 -15.28
C PRO A 208 3.69 -18.81 -14.75
N GLN A 209 4.76 -19.01 -15.50
CA GLN A 209 5.88 -19.86 -15.06
C GLN A 209 6.60 -19.27 -13.83
N ALA A 210 6.77 -17.96 -13.82
CA ALA A 210 7.40 -17.23 -12.72
C ALA A 210 6.49 -17.21 -11.48
N LEU A 211 5.17 -17.08 -11.65
CA LEU A 211 4.20 -17.22 -10.54
C LEU A 211 4.27 -18.60 -9.89
N THR A 212 4.41 -19.67 -10.67
CA THR A 212 4.58 -21.03 -10.13
C THR A 212 5.84 -21.17 -9.27
N GLN A 213 6.93 -20.50 -9.64
CA GLN A 213 8.15 -20.48 -8.81
C GLN A 213 7.90 -19.77 -7.46
N VAL A 214 7.20 -18.61 -7.49
CA VAL A 214 6.83 -17.90 -6.26
C VAL A 214 5.92 -18.77 -5.38
N GLU A 215 4.91 -19.42 -5.97
CA GLU A 215 3.99 -20.31 -5.25
C GLU A 215 4.74 -21.44 -4.53
N SER A 216 5.71 -22.06 -5.20
CA SER A 216 6.56 -23.10 -4.61
C SER A 216 7.36 -22.59 -3.41
N LEU A 217 7.82 -21.36 -3.42
CA LEU A 217 8.58 -20.74 -2.32
C LEU A 217 7.67 -20.30 -1.16
N LEU A 218 6.46 -19.86 -1.46
CA LEU A 218 5.48 -19.48 -0.43
C LEU A 218 4.92 -20.71 0.30
N GLY A 219 4.92 -21.87 -0.35
CA GLY A 219 4.34 -23.10 0.17
C GLY A 219 2.81 -23.14 0.13
N PRO A 220 2.20 -24.25 0.58
CA PRO A 220 0.76 -24.45 0.55
C PRO A 220 0.03 -23.69 1.68
N TRP A 221 -1.29 -23.54 1.52
CA TRP A 221 -2.23 -23.03 2.55
C TRP A 221 -1.94 -21.62 3.05
N THR A 222 -1.44 -20.76 2.20
CA THR A 222 -1.02 -19.41 2.57
C THR A 222 -2.19 -18.49 2.98
N ILE A 223 -3.43 -18.80 2.57
CA ILE A 223 -4.61 -17.96 2.83
C ILE A 223 -5.69 -18.80 3.50
N THR A 224 -6.18 -18.35 4.65
CA THR A 224 -7.21 -19.07 5.42
C THR A 224 -8.55 -19.16 4.68
N GLY A 225 -9.36 -20.18 4.96
CA GLY A 225 -10.68 -20.33 4.36
C GLY A 225 -11.59 -19.10 4.53
N PRO A 226 -11.73 -18.53 5.74
CA PRO A 226 -12.44 -17.27 5.94
C PRO A 226 -11.93 -16.13 5.09
N SER A 227 -10.61 -15.98 4.99
CA SER A 227 -9.99 -14.93 4.18
C SER A 227 -10.29 -15.10 2.69
N GLN A 228 -10.30 -16.32 2.18
CA GLN A 228 -10.64 -16.60 0.79
C GLN A 228 -12.10 -16.25 0.47
N LEU A 229 -13.03 -16.63 1.37
CA LEU A 229 -14.46 -16.29 1.19
C LEU A 229 -14.67 -14.78 1.14
N ILE A 230 -14.18 -14.05 2.15
CA ILE A 230 -14.34 -12.60 2.24
C ILE A 230 -13.70 -11.90 1.04
N ALA A 231 -12.48 -12.29 0.67
CA ALA A 231 -11.75 -11.72 -0.46
C ALA A 231 -12.50 -11.95 -1.79
N SER A 232 -13.01 -13.17 -2.02
CA SER A 232 -13.77 -13.48 -3.24
C SER A 232 -15.02 -12.64 -3.36
N GLN A 233 -15.77 -12.45 -2.27
CA GLN A 233 -16.98 -11.62 -2.25
C GLN A 233 -16.64 -10.15 -2.46
N ALA A 234 -15.64 -9.62 -1.77
CA ALA A 234 -15.20 -8.23 -1.90
C ALA A 234 -14.76 -7.89 -3.33
N LEU A 235 -14.04 -8.80 -3.99
CA LEU A 235 -13.58 -8.63 -5.37
C LEU A 235 -14.70 -8.74 -6.39
N ALA A 236 -15.81 -9.43 -6.08
CA ALA A 236 -16.98 -9.59 -6.94
C ALA A 236 -18.05 -8.50 -6.73
N ASP A 237 -17.97 -7.72 -5.66
CA ASP A 237 -18.98 -6.72 -5.31
C ASP A 237 -18.71 -5.37 -6.00
N HIS A 238 -19.18 -5.27 -7.24
CA HIS A 238 -18.97 -4.07 -8.05
C HIS A 238 -19.71 -2.85 -7.51
N ASP A 239 -20.87 -3.03 -6.88
CA ASP A 239 -21.70 -1.93 -6.36
C ASP A 239 -20.97 -1.25 -5.19
N TRP A 240 -20.46 -2.03 -4.23
CA TRP A 240 -19.67 -1.49 -3.13
C TRP A 240 -18.40 -0.78 -3.64
N GLN A 241 -17.72 -1.38 -4.61
CA GLN A 241 -16.50 -0.81 -5.19
C GLN A 241 -16.78 0.53 -5.88
N GLN A 242 -17.86 0.65 -6.65
CA GLN A 242 -18.27 1.90 -7.31
C GLN A 242 -18.61 2.97 -6.27
N GLN A 243 -19.38 2.60 -5.24
CA GLN A 243 -19.72 3.50 -4.14
C GLN A 243 -18.46 4.04 -3.45
N MET A 244 -17.49 3.20 -3.14
CA MET A 244 -16.24 3.62 -2.48
C MET A 244 -15.39 4.51 -3.41
N ARG A 245 -15.29 4.19 -4.70
CA ARG A 245 -14.58 5.04 -5.67
C ARG A 245 -15.23 6.42 -5.85
N ALA A 246 -16.54 6.53 -5.62
CA ALA A 246 -17.20 7.84 -5.62
C ALA A 246 -17.01 8.62 -4.30
N GLN A 247 -16.96 7.95 -3.16
CA GLN A 247 -16.90 8.58 -1.84
C GLN A 247 -15.48 8.95 -1.40
N LEU A 248 -14.49 8.09 -1.65
CA LEU A 248 -13.13 8.30 -1.15
C LEU A 248 -12.47 9.58 -1.67
N PRO A 249 -12.59 9.97 -2.95
CA PRO A 249 -12.06 11.26 -3.41
C PRO A 249 -12.68 12.46 -2.69
N LEU A 250 -13.97 12.42 -2.37
CA LEU A 250 -14.65 13.49 -1.62
C LEU A 250 -14.10 13.60 -0.19
N GLN A 251 -13.92 12.47 0.49
CA GLN A 251 -13.34 12.44 1.84
C GLN A 251 -11.86 12.85 1.83
N SER A 252 -11.12 12.44 0.81
CA SER A 252 -9.72 12.85 0.62
C SER A 252 -9.61 14.35 0.41
N GLY A 253 -10.50 14.94 -0.40
CA GLY A 253 -10.60 16.40 -0.59
C GLY A 253 -10.97 17.13 0.70
N GLN A 254 -11.92 16.59 1.48
CA GLN A 254 -12.27 17.13 2.79
C GLN A 254 -11.07 17.12 3.76
N LEU A 255 -10.29 16.04 3.79
CA LEU A 255 -9.06 15.95 4.59
C LEU A 255 -8.03 16.98 4.13
N ALA A 256 -7.80 17.11 2.84
CA ALA A 256 -6.87 18.09 2.29
C ALA A 256 -7.26 19.53 2.66
N GLN A 257 -8.55 19.85 2.57
CA GLN A 257 -9.08 21.16 2.97
C GLN A 257 -8.90 21.40 4.47
N LEU A 258 -9.24 20.42 5.31
CA LEU A 258 -9.08 20.50 6.76
C LEU A 258 -7.62 20.75 7.14
N LEU A 259 -6.67 19.99 6.57
CA LEU A 259 -5.24 20.18 6.81
C LEU A 259 -4.77 21.57 6.40
N SER A 260 -5.18 22.05 5.21
CA SER A 260 -4.81 23.37 4.69
C SER A 260 -5.32 24.53 5.57
N GLN A 261 -6.51 24.40 6.16
CA GLN A 261 -7.07 25.37 7.12
C GLN A 261 -6.20 25.53 8.37
N HIS A 262 -5.37 24.54 8.68
CA HIS A 262 -4.43 24.54 9.80
C HIS A 262 -2.97 24.76 9.39
N GLY A 263 -2.71 25.28 8.16
CA GLY A 263 -1.36 25.55 7.67
C GLY A 263 -0.58 24.30 7.22
N LEU A 264 -1.26 23.15 7.11
CA LEU A 264 -0.68 21.85 6.75
C LEU A 264 -1.09 21.47 5.32
N THR A 265 -0.77 22.28 4.33
CA THR A 265 -1.16 22.04 2.94
C THR A 265 -0.51 20.75 2.41
N PRO A 266 -1.29 19.77 1.94
CA PRO A 266 -0.75 18.55 1.37
C PRO A 266 0.11 18.83 0.13
N THR A 267 1.24 18.15 0.04
CA THR A 267 2.15 18.18 -1.10
C THR A 267 1.99 16.96 -2.00
N GLY A 268 1.12 16.01 -1.60
CA GLY A 268 0.76 14.83 -2.35
C GLY A 268 -0.19 13.96 -1.55
N GLY A 269 -0.58 12.82 -2.11
CA GLY A 269 -1.52 11.91 -1.48
C GLY A 269 -2.23 10.98 -2.47
N THR A 270 -3.16 10.21 -1.94
CA THR A 270 -4.10 9.37 -2.70
C THR A 270 -5.50 9.60 -2.13
N ASP A 271 -6.51 8.94 -2.68
CA ASP A 271 -7.86 9.00 -2.10
C ASP A 271 -7.95 8.40 -0.68
N LEU A 272 -6.89 7.79 -0.16
CA LEU A 272 -6.84 7.15 1.16
C LEU A 272 -5.94 7.86 2.17
N PHE A 273 -5.13 8.81 1.74
CA PHE A 273 -4.25 9.57 2.64
C PHE A 273 -3.78 10.89 2.01
N GLN A 274 -3.39 11.82 2.85
CA GLN A 274 -2.69 13.07 2.49
C GLN A 274 -1.26 13.05 3.03
N TYR A 275 -0.32 13.56 2.23
CA TYR A 275 1.09 13.69 2.57
C TYR A 275 1.49 15.16 2.68
N VAL A 276 2.07 15.53 3.81
CA VAL A 276 2.40 16.91 4.16
C VAL A 276 3.88 17.01 4.48
N LEU A 277 4.64 17.75 3.67
CA LEU A 277 6.01 18.16 3.99
C LEU A 277 5.95 19.33 4.98
N HIS A 278 6.61 19.19 6.13
CA HIS A 278 6.63 20.25 7.12
C HIS A 278 7.89 20.16 8.01
N PRO A 279 8.65 21.25 8.20
CA PRO A 279 9.90 21.23 8.98
C PRO A 279 9.67 20.83 10.45
N ALA A 280 8.51 21.15 11.03
CA ALA A 280 8.16 20.77 12.39
C ALA A 280 7.33 19.46 12.46
N SER A 281 7.39 18.58 11.45
CA SER A 281 6.55 17.38 11.37
C SER A 281 6.67 16.45 12.58
N HIS A 282 7.85 16.31 13.17
CA HIS A 282 8.02 15.53 14.40
C HIS A 282 7.31 16.15 15.60
N ALA A 283 7.46 17.47 15.80
CA ALA A 283 6.77 18.18 16.88
C ALA A 283 5.25 18.15 16.71
N LEU A 284 4.76 18.29 15.46
CA LEU A 284 3.36 18.14 15.11
C LEU A 284 2.81 16.75 15.45
N GLN A 285 3.56 15.68 15.09
CA GLN A 285 3.15 14.32 15.45
C GLN A 285 3.00 14.17 16.96
N GLN A 286 3.98 14.66 17.73
CA GLN A 286 3.95 14.59 19.20
C GLN A 286 2.79 15.39 19.78
N ALA A 287 2.50 16.58 19.24
CA ALA A 287 1.37 17.39 19.69
C ALA A 287 0.03 16.69 19.39
N LEU A 288 -0.14 16.16 18.18
CA LEU A 288 -1.33 15.36 17.83
C LEU A 288 -1.47 14.10 18.70
N ALA A 289 -0.37 13.43 19.01
CA ALA A 289 -0.37 12.26 19.89
C ALA A 289 -0.86 12.60 21.31
N LYS A 290 -0.51 13.76 21.86
CA LYS A 290 -1.05 14.25 23.14
C LYS A 290 -2.56 14.42 23.11
N GLU A 291 -3.11 14.78 21.95
CA GLU A 291 -4.56 14.87 21.72
C GLU A 291 -5.21 13.52 21.38
N GLY A 292 -4.42 12.42 21.39
CA GLY A 292 -4.92 11.08 21.06
C GLY A 292 -5.15 10.83 19.57
N VAL A 293 -4.44 11.56 18.71
CA VAL A 293 -4.45 11.35 17.26
C VAL A 293 -3.08 10.86 16.82
N TRP A 294 -3.02 9.67 16.25
CA TRP A 294 -1.78 9.06 15.78
C TRP A 294 -1.64 9.17 14.26
N THR A 295 -0.54 9.81 13.82
CA THR A 295 -0.19 10.03 12.42
C THR A 295 1.10 9.31 12.06
N ARG A 296 1.40 9.14 10.77
CA ARG A 296 2.68 8.59 10.32
C ARG A 296 3.69 9.70 10.08
N TYR A 297 4.76 9.69 10.83
CA TYR A 297 5.92 10.57 10.68
C TYR A 297 6.97 9.96 9.76
N PHE A 298 7.64 10.80 8.97
CA PHE A 298 8.82 10.49 8.17
C PHE A 298 9.93 11.47 8.53
N ALA A 299 11.12 10.93 8.83
CA ALA A 299 12.26 11.77 9.24
C ALA A 299 12.97 12.40 8.04
N SER A 300 12.98 11.71 6.89
CA SER A 300 13.65 12.20 5.68
C SER A 300 12.86 11.78 4.43
N PRO A 301 12.27 12.73 3.69
CA PRO A 301 12.11 14.14 4.09
C PRO A 301 11.17 14.27 5.30
N GLN A 302 11.33 15.36 6.06
CA GLN A 302 10.46 15.63 7.22
C GLN A 302 9.02 15.83 6.78
N ALA A 303 8.16 14.88 7.11
CA ALA A 303 6.79 14.85 6.65
C ALA A 303 5.85 14.11 7.60
N LEU A 304 4.55 14.35 7.43
CA LEU A 304 3.47 13.56 8.01
C LEU A 304 2.59 12.98 6.90
N ARG A 305 2.06 11.80 7.14
CA ARG A 305 0.98 11.23 6.35
C ARG A 305 -0.25 11.05 7.23
N PHE A 306 -1.39 11.54 6.76
CA PHE A 306 -2.69 11.46 7.40
C PHE A 306 -3.59 10.55 6.58
N GLY A 307 -4.03 9.44 7.13
CA GLY A 307 -5.12 8.63 6.59
C GLY A 307 -6.48 9.27 6.84
N LEU A 308 -7.50 8.74 6.20
CA LEU A 308 -8.88 9.18 6.41
C LEU A 308 -9.36 8.75 7.80
N PRO A 309 -10.00 9.63 8.58
CA PRO A 309 -10.66 9.25 9.82
C PRO A 309 -12.00 8.54 9.54
N PRO A 310 -12.50 7.69 10.46
CA PRO A 310 -13.90 7.26 10.46
C PRO A 310 -14.88 8.44 10.41
N ALA A 311 -16.09 8.21 9.90
CA ALA A 311 -17.08 9.27 9.70
C ALA A 311 -17.42 10.04 10.99
N SER A 312 -17.42 9.37 12.16
CA SER A 312 -17.66 9.96 13.48
C SER A 312 -16.54 10.84 14.00
N ASP A 313 -15.30 10.66 13.49
CA ASP A 313 -14.10 11.23 14.12
C ASP A 313 -13.55 12.49 13.42
N TRP A 314 -14.23 12.99 12.39
CA TRP A 314 -13.87 14.27 11.76
C TRP A 314 -13.79 15.45 12.71
N PRO A 315 -14.78 15.66 13.62
CA PRO A 315 -14.71 16.75 14.61
C PRO A 315 -13.51 16.59 15.56
N ARG A 316 -13.19 15.37 15.96
CA ARG A 316 -12.06 15.06 16.82
C ARG A 316 -10.73 15.38 16.13
N LEU A 317 -10.56 14.97 14.86
CA LEU A 317 -9.38 15.31 14.08
C LEU A 317 -9.23 16.83 13.93
N ALA A 318 -10.32 17.55 13.62
CA ALA A 318 -10.30 19.00 13.49
C ALA A 318 -9.91 19.71 14.81
N GLN A 319 -10.40 19.23 15.93
CA GLN A 319 -10.04 19.76 17.25
C GLN A 319 -8.56 19.53 17.57
N ALA A 320 -8.06 18.30 17.36
CA ALA A 320 -6.66 17.96 17.60
C ALA A 320 -5.70 18.78 16.70
N LEU A 321 -6.03 18.96 15.43
CA LEU A 321 -5.26 19.81 14.50
C LEU A 321 -5.18 21.26 15.00
N ARG A 322 -6.32 21.83 15.45
CA ARG A 322 -6.37 23.20 16.00
C ARG A 322 -5.43 23.35 17.19
N GLN A 323 -5.47 22.42 18.14
CA GLN A 323 -4.64 22.45 19.34
C GLN A 323 -3.15 22.25 19.00
N ALA A 324 -2.83 21.26 18.15
CA ALA A 324 -1.46 20.96 17.79
C ALA A 324 -0.77 22.10 17.01
N THR A 325 -1.50 22.83 16.15
CA THR A 325 -0.91 23.90 15.33
C THR A 325 -0.78 25.23 16.08
N GLN A 326 -1.61 25.51 17.08
CA GLN A 326 -1.47 26.70 17.92
C GLN A 326 -0.12 26.78 18.65
N HIS A 327 0.43 25.62 19.05
CA HIS A 327 1.73 25.55 19.73
C HIS A 327 2.95 25.73 18.81
N LEU A 328 2.76 25.76 17.50
CA LEU A 328 3.85 25.93 16.52
C LEU A 328 3.96 27.37 16.01
N SER A 329 2.99 28.23 16.34
CA SER A 329 2.96 29.65 15.93
C SER A 329 3.70 30.57 16.92
N HIS A 330 4.34 29.99 17.91
CA HIS A 330 5.20 30.61 18.93
C HIS A 330 6.60 29.97 18.94
#